data_c4e5c5495457b25b2c8b839ae4faa88e
#
_entry.id   c4e5c5495457b25b2c8b839ae4faa88e
#
_cell.length_a   1.000
_cell.length_b   1.000
_cell.length_c   1.000
_cell.angle_alpha   90.00
_cell.angle_beta   90.00
_cell.angle_gamma   90.00
#
_symmetry.space_group_name_H-M   'P 1'
#
loop_
_entity.id
_entity.type
_entity.pdbx_description
1 polymer ?
#
loop_
_entity_poly.entity_id
_entity_poly.type
_entity_poly.pdbx_seq_one_letter_code
_entity_poly.pdbx_strand_id
1 'polypeptide(L)'
;TFTTALTSIALASSVSLANANEISVGGKNFTEQQILATMTTQYLDNLGYDVDSRSGMGSAILRQAQENGQIDLYWEYTGTSLINYNDISESLSPEETYQRVKELDAEKGLTWLEPSEANNTYALAMREAAAEESGIETLSDLADAVNNEQGLTFALNAEFYAREDGWRPLMEAYDFRVGRSEVSRMDTGLVYQALRNEEVDV
;
A
#
# COMPACT_ATOMS: atom_id res chain seq x y z
N THR A 1 -43.10 62.63 -3.63
CA THR A 1 -42.70 61.62 -4.60
C THR A 1 -41.31 61.08 -4.22
N PHE A 2 -41.27 59.93 -3.56
CA PHE A 2 -40.04 59.24 -3.23
C PHE A 2 -39.75 58.21 -4.33
N THR A 3 -38.60 58.29 -4.98
CA THR A 3 -38.16 57.39 -6.03
C THR A 3 -37.18 56.41 -5.38
N THR A 4 -37.58 55.13 -5.20
CA THR A 4 -36.76 54.06 -4.63
C THR A 4 -35.96 53.43 -5.78
N ALA A 5 -34.65 53.58 -5.77
CA ALA A 5 -33.75 52.91 -6.72
C ALA A 5 -33.45 51.47 -6.19
N LEU A 6 -33.88 50.43 -6.92
CA LEU A 6 -33.47 49.03 -6.67
C LEU A 6 -32.10 48.80 -7.31
N THR A 7 -31.12 48.63 -6.48
CA THR A 7 -29.78 48.21 -6.92
C THR A 7 -29.73 46.64 -6.98
N SER A 8 -29.74 46.10 -8.18
CA SER A 8 -29.59 44.66 -8.40
C SER A 8 -28.12 44.28 -8.27
N ILE A 9 -27.79 43.56 -7.20
CA ILE A 9 -26.46 42.90 -7.02
C ILE A 9 -26.46 41.61 -7.84
N ALA A 10 -25.74 41.62 -8.96
CA ALA A 10 -25.46 40.41 -9.71
C ALA A 10 -24.35 39.62 -8.98
N LEU A 11 -24.70 38.51 -8.33
CA LEU A 11 -23.73 37.53 -7.85
C LEU A 11 -23.12 36.84 -9.09
N ALA A 12 -21.91 37.24 -9.45
CA ALA A 12 -21.10 36.47 -10.39
C ALA A 12 -20.60 35.20 -9.66
N SER A 13 -21.27 34.09 -9.91
CA SER A 13 -20.77 32.77 -9.55
C SER A 13 -19.55 32.47 -10.42
N SER A 14 -18.35 32.62 -9.88
CA SER A 14 -17.14 32.13 -10.49
C SER A 14 -17.20 30.60 -10.46
N VAL A 15 -17.64 29.99 -11.55
CA VAL A 15 -17.42 28.59 -11.83
C VAL A 15 -15.92 28.48 -12.03
N SER A 16 -15.20 27.93 -11.05
CA SER A 16 -13.84 27.45 -11.26
C SER A 16 -13.91 26.38 -12.34
N LEU A 17 -13.43 26.71 -13.52
CA LEU A 17 -13.11 25.71 -14.53
C LEU A 17 -12.00 24.86 -13.90
N ALA A 18 -12.33 23.69 -13.40
CA ALA A 18 -11.35 22.68 -13.10
C ALA A 18 -10.51 22.50 -14.39
N ASN A 19 -9.20 22.66 -14.27
CA ASN A 19 -8.29 22.44 -15.39
C ASN A 19 -8.51 20.99 -15.86
N ALA A 20 -9.09 20.82 -17.03
CA ALA A 20 -9.45 19.51 -17.59
C ALA A 20 -8.23 18.63 -17.96
N ASN A 21 -7.02 19.07 -17.60
CA ASN A 21 -5.75 18.41 -17.92
C ASN A 21 -4.89 18.11 -16.69
N GLU A 22 -5.35 18.43 -15.48
CA GLU A 22 -4.63 18.10 -14.25
C GLU A 22 -4.93 16.64 -13.84
N ILE A 23 -3.89 15.83 -13.66
CA ILE A 23 -3.99 14.44 -13.25
C ILE A 23 -3.31 14.27 -11.89
N SER A 24 -4.04 13.77 -10.90
CA SER A 24 -3.47 13.46 -9.60
C SER A 24 -2.97 11.99 -9.55
N VAL A 25 -1.65 11.85 -9.36
CA VAL A 25 -0.97 10.55 -9.25
C VAL A 25 -0.66 10.24 -7.79
N GLY A 26 -1.24 9.16 -7.28
CA GLY A 26 -1.01 8.68 -5.92
C GLY A 26 0.18 7.74 -5.80
N GLY A 27 0.74 7.62 -4.57
CA GLY A 27 1.78 6.64 -4.26
C GLY A 27 1.76 6.23 -2.79
N LYS A 28 1.97 4.94 -2.53
CA LYS A 28 2.08 4.42 -1.16
C LYS A 28 3.41 4.84 -0.52
N ASN A 29 3.56 4.58 0.78
CA ASN A 29 4.66 5.06 1.61
C ASN A 29 5.93 4.18 1.60
N PHE A 30 6.13 3.34 0.59
CA PHE A 30 7.33 2.52 0.46
C PHE A 30 8.02 2.71 -0.90
N THR A 31 9.29 2.36 -0.98
CA THR A 31 10.21 2.75 -2.05
C THR A 31 9.74 2.38 -3.46
N GLU A 32 9.25 1.16 -3.68
CA GLU A 32 8.73 0.74 -4.99
C GLU A 32 7.62 1.67 -5.46
N GLN A 33 6.65 1.95 -4.60
CA GLN A 33 5.53 2.81 -4.92
C GLN A 33 5.94 4.26 -5.19
N GLN A 34 6.93 4.78 -4.47
CA GLN A 34 7.48 6.11 -4.71
C GLN A 34 8.17 6.19 -6.08
N ILE A 35 8.89 5.13 -6.46
CA ILE A 35 9.51 5.02 -7.78
C ILE A 35 8.42 4.97 -8.86
N LEU A 36 7.44 4.09 -8.72
CA LEU A 36 6.36 3.94 -9.69
C LEU A 36 5.54 5.22 -9.85
N ALA A 37 5.18 5.88 -8.75
CA ALA A 37 4.46 7.16 -8.79
C ALA A 37 5.30 8.25 -9.47
N THR A 38 6.61 8.34 -9.16
CA THR A 38 7.52 9.31 -9.78
C THR A 38 7.67 9.05 -11.28
N MET A 39 7.85 7.80 -11.69
CA MET A 39 7.94 7.43 -13.11
C MET A 39 6.67 7.79 -13.86
N THR A 40 5.50 7.50 -13.28
CA THR A 40 4.20 7.82 -13.86
C THR A 40 4.02 9.33 -14.01
N THR A 41 4.35 10.10 -12.96
CA THR A 41 4.32 11.56 -12.99
C THR A 41 5.18 12.11 -14.12
N GLN A 42 6.45 11.71 -14.20
CA GLN A 42 7.36 12.16 -15.26
C GLN A 42 6.91 11.76 -16.66
N TYR A 43 6.34 10.57 -16.80
CA TYR A 43 5.81 10.10 -18.08
C TYR A 43 4.62 10.96 -18.55
N LEU A 44 3.68 11.25 -17.66
CA LEU A 44 2.50 12.06 -18.00
C LEU A 44 2.87 13.53 -18.25
N ASP A 45 3.81 14.09 -17.45
CA ASP A 45 4.37 15.43 -17.71
C ASP A 45 4.98 15.53 -19.11
N ASN A 46 5.76 14.52 -19.53
CA ASN A 46 6.35 14.47 -20.86
C ASN A 46 5.31 14.37 -21.98
N LEU A 47 4.11 13.87 -21.69
CA LEU A 47 2.98 13.85 -22.62
C LEU A 47 2.19 15.16 -22.64
N GLY A 48 2.53 16.11 -21.75
CA GLY A 48 1.94 17.45 -21.70
C GLY A 48 0.74 17.57 -20.75
N TYR A 49 0.55 16.63 -19.85
CA TYR A 49 -0.42 16.75 -18.77
C TYR A 49 0.15 17.59 -17.63
N ASP A 50 -0.71 18.30 -16.91
CA ASP A 50 -0.38 18.90 -15.61
C ASP A 50 -0.58 17.83 -14.54
N VAL A 51 0.46 17.51 -13.76
CA VAL A 51 0.42 16.35 -12.84
C VAL A 51 0.67 16.77 -11.41
N ASP A 52 -0.31 16.49 -10.54
CA ASP A 52 -0.21 16.62 -9.11
C ASP A 52 0.21 15.25 -8.49
N SER A 53 1.43 15.19 -7.96
CA SER A 53 1.99 13.97 -7.38
C SER A 53 1.79 13.92 -5.87
N ARG A 54 1.06 12.92 -5.37
CA ARG A 54 0.69 12.73 -3.97
C ARG A 54 1.17 11.38 -3.44
N SER A 55 2.43 11.30 -3.06
CA SER A 55 3.05 10.07 -2.54
C SER A 55 3.15 10.05 -1.01
N GLY A 56 3.43 8.87 -0.45
CA GLY A 56 3.67 8.67 0.98
C GLY A 56 2.42 8.34 1.80
N MET A 57 1.34 7.94 1.15
CA MET A 57 0.11 7.53 1.83
C MET A 57 0.11 6.05 2.20
N GLY A 58 -0.54 5.70 3.32
CA GLY A 58 -0.87 4.31 3.63
C GLY A 58 -1.92 3.76 2.65
N SER A 59 -1.91 2.45 2.40
CA SER A 59 -2.74 1.79 1.39
C SER A 59 -4.23 2.11 1.51
N ALA A 60 -4.81 2.01 2.71
CA ALA A 60 -6.23 2.29 2.94
C ALA A 60 -6.61 3.76 2.66
N ILE A 61 -5.73 4.70 3.05
CA ILE A 61 -5.95 6.13 2.83
C ILE A 61 -5.89 6.46 1.33
N LEU A 62 -4.92 5.91 0.62
CA LEU A 62 -4.76 6.10 -0.82
C LEU A 62 -5.96 5.54 -1.59
N ARG A 63 -6.41 4.34 -1.24
CA ARG A 63 -7.62 3.73 -1.81
C ARG A 63 -8.85 4.60 -1.60
N GLN A 64 -9.08 5.07 -0.39
CA GLN A 64 -10.20 5.95 -0.07
C GLN A 64 -10.12 7.28 -0.84
N ALA A 65 -8.91 7.86 -0.98
CA ALA A 65 -8.71 9.08 -1.75
C ALA A 65 -9.07 8.89 -3.23
N GLN A 66 -8.76 7.73 -3.81
CA GLN A 66 -9.14 7.40 -5.18
C GLN A 66 -10.66 7.22 -5.32
N GLU A 67 -11.29 6.45 -4.45
CA GLU A 67 -12.75 6.26 -4.46
C GLU A 67 -13.52 7.57 -4.28
N ASN A 68 -12.93 8.55 -3.60
CA ASN A 68 -13.49 9.89 -3.42
C ASN A 68 -13.11 10.88 -4.55
N GLY A 69 -12.42 10.44 -5.59
CA GLY A 69 -12.01 11.29 -6.71
C GLY A 69 -10.93 12.32 -6.37
N GLN A 70 -10.15 12.11 -5.31
CA GLN A 70 -9.02 12.95 -4.92
C GLN A 70 -7.70 12.50 -5.57
N ILE A 71 -7.65 11.28 -6.03
CA ILE A 71 -6.55 10.66 -6.78
C ILE A 71 -7.14 10.04 -8.03
N ASP A 72 -6.58 10.36 -9.19
CA ASP A 72 -7.05 9.83 -10.46
C ASP A 72 -6.47 8.47 -10.76
N LEU A 73 -5.18 8.25 -10.45
CA LEU A 73 -4.53 6.96 -10.65
C LEU A 73 -3.40 6.69 -9.65
N TYR A 74 -3.17 5.43 -9.37
CA TYR A 74 -2.01 4.93 -8.64
C TYR A 74 -1.76 3.46 -8.96
N TRP A 75 -0.60 2.95 -8.59
CA TRP A 75 -0.25 1.54 -8.72
C TRP A 75 -0.81 0.75 -7.54
N GLU A 76 -1.64 -0.25 -7.83
CA GLU A 76 -2.21 -1.13 -6.82
C GLU A 76 -1.84 -2.59 -7.09
N TYR A 77 -1.93 -3.40 -6.06
CA TYR A 77 -1.64 -4.82 -6.10
C TYR A 77 -2.94 -5.62 -6.04
N THR A 78 -3.08 -6.58 -6.95
CA THR A 78 -4.32 -7.36 -7.08
C THR A 78 -4.67 -8.10 -5.78
N GLY A 79 -3.68 -8.70 -5.09
CA GLY A 79 -3.89 -9.35 -3.81
C GLY A 79 -4.35 -8.39 -2.70
N THR A 80 -3.82 -7.17 -2.67
CA THR A 80 -4.28 -6.15 -1.71
C THR A 80 -5.73 -5.76 -1.96
N SER A 81 -6.10 -5.53 -3.22
CA SER A 81 -7.49 -5.20 -3.55
C SER A 81 -8.44 -6.36 -3.23
N LEU A 82 -8.07 -7.59 -3.58
CA LEU A 82 -8.90 -8.77 -3.31
C LEU A 82 -9.18 -8.92 -1.82
N ILE A 83 -8.14 -8.96 -1.00
CA ILE A 83 -8.24 -9.34 0.40
C ILE A 83 -8.64 -8.14 1.28
N ASN A 84 -7.98 -6.98 1.11
CA ASN A 84 -8.14 -5.88 2.07
C ASN A 84 -9.22 -4.85 1.68
N TYR A 85 -9.70 -4.84 0.42
CA TYR A 85 -10.72 -3.89 -0.02
C TYR A 85 -12.01 -4.56 -0.49
N ASN A 86 -11.95 -5.85 -0.79
CA ASN A 86 -13.10 -6.64 -1.23
C ASN A 86 -13.40 -7.84 -0.33
N ASP A 87 -12.66 -8.00 0.79
CA ASP A 87 -12.89 -9.02 1.83
C ASP A 87 -12.96 -10.47 1.29
N ILE A 88 -12.18 -10.77 0.24
CA ILE A 88 -12.13 -12.10 -0.36
C ILE A 88 -10.81 -12.76 0.02
N SER A 89 -10.87 -13.82 0.82
CA SER A 89 -9.73 -14.61 1.29
C SER A 89 -9.49 -15.90 0.50
N GLU A 90 -10.25 -16.12 -0.56
CA GLU A 90 -10.08 -17.28 -1.44
C GLU A 90 -8.73 -17.21 -2.16
N SER A 91 -8.03 -18.36 -2.22
CA SER A 91 -6.79 -18.47 -2.98
C SER A 91 -7.08 -18.65 -4.46
N LEU A 92 -6.82 -17.62 -5.24
CA LEU A 92 -7.01 -17.58 -6.68
C LEU A 92 -5.65 -17.53 -7.40
N SER A 93 -5.61 -17.97 -8.65
CA SER A 93 -4.46 -17.72 -9.52
C SER A 93 -4.27 -16.22 -9.78
N PRO A 94 -3.08 -15.75 -10.21
CA PRO A 94 -2.85 -14.34 -10.53
C PRO A 94 -3.85 -13.78 -11.55
N GLU A 95 -4.17 -14.54 -12.58
CA GLU A 95 -5.14 -14.14 -13.61
C GLU A 95 -6.57 -14.03 -13.04
N GLU A 96 -7.01 -15.04 -12.30
CA GLU A 96 -8.34 -15.03 -11.66
C GLU A 96 -8.44 -13.88 -10.65
N THR A 97 -7.37 -13.62 -9.87
CA THR A 97 -7.32 -12.49 -8.95
C THR A 97 -7.50 -11.16 -9.69
N TYR A 98 -6.76 -10.95 -10.79
CA TYR A 98 -6.87 -9.73 -11.60
C TYR A 98 -8.29 -9.55 -12.15
N GLN A 99 -8.87 -10.57 -12.75
CA GLN A 99 -10.23 -10.49 -13.30
C GLN A 99 -11.26 -10.20 -12.19
N ARG A 100 -11.11 -10.85 -11.05
CA ARG A 100 -12.01 -10.69 -9.91
C ARG A 100 -11.99 -9.25 -9.34
N VAL A 101 -10.81 -8.68 -9.10
CA VAL A 101 -10.70 -7.30 -8.60
C VAL A 101 -11.17 -6.29 -9.62
N LYS A 102 -10.91 -6.53 -10.91
CA LYS A 102 -11.38 -5.67 -12.00
C LYS A 102 -12.90 -5.57 -12.04
N GLU A 103 -13.60 -6.70 -11.86
CA GLU A 103 -15.06 -6.73 -11.78
C GLU A 103 -15.59 -6.01 -10.55
N LEU A 104 -15.08 -6.35 -9.37
CA LEU A 104 -15.55 -5.79 -8.10
C LEU A 104 -15.29 -4.28 -7.98
N ASP A 105 -14.12 -3.84 -8.41
CA ASP A 105 -13.76 -2.44 -8.33
C ASP A 105 -14.46 -1.58 -9.39
N ALA A 106 -14.87 -2.17 -10.52
CA ALA A 106 -15.71 -1.50 -11.50
C ALA A 106 -17.06 -1.06 -10.91
N GLU A 107 -17.62 -1.83 -9.97
CA GLU A 107 -18.83 -1.47 -9.24
C GLU A 107 -18.64 -0.24 -8.36
N LYS A 108 -17.38 0.04 -7.95
CA LYS A 108 -16.97 1.22 -7.18
C LYS A 108 -16.52 2.38 -8.08
N GLY A 109 -16.66 2.25 -9.40
CA GLY A 109 -16.26 3.26 -10.38
C GLY A 109 -14.77 3.29 -10.68
N LEU A 110 -14.02 2.24 -10.32
CA LEU A 110 -12.59 2.14 -10.57
C LEU A 110 -12.29 1.25 -11.77
N THR A 111 -11.28 1.61 -12.53
CA THR A 111 -10.85 0.85 -13.72
C THR A 111 -9.44 0.31 -13.50
N TRP A 112 -9.29 -1.01 -13.56
CA TRP A 112 -7.99 -1.66 -13.62
C TRP A 112 -7.47 -1.66 -15.06
N LEU A 113 -6.27 -1.14 -15.22
CA LEU A 113 -5.51 -1.25 -16.48
C LEU A 113 -4.82 -2.61 -16.54
N GLU A 114 -4.15 -2.89 -17.66
CA GLU A 114 -3.40 -4.14 -17.82
C GLU A 114 -2.33 -4.30 -16.72
N PRO A 115 -2.21 -5.49 -16.10
CA PRO A 115 -1.24 -5.72 -15.04
C PRO A 115 0.19 -5.73 -15.58
N SER A 116 1.13 -5.30 -14.75
CA SER A 116 2.56 -5.56 -15.00
C SER A 116 2.93 -6.98 -14.59
N GLU A 117 4.07 -7.48 -15.07
CA GLU A 117 4.63 -8.78 -14.67
C GLU A 117 5.30 -8.73 -13.27
N ALA A 118 5.34 -7.55 -12.62
CA ALA A 118 5.96 -7.38 -11.31
C ALA A 118 5.22 -8.15 -10.23
N ASN A 119 5.97 -8.83 -9.37
CA ASN A 119 5.46 -9.51 -8.19
C ASN A 119 6.06 -8.85 -6.94
N ASN A 120 5.21 -8.27 -6.11
CA ASN A 120 5.57 -7.64 -4.84
C ASN A 120 4.95 -8.44 -3.67
N THR A 121 5.38 -9.67 -3.50
CA THR A 121 4.96 -10.49 -2.36
C THR A 121 5.73 -10.09 -1.09
N TYR A 122 5.13 -10.31 0.08
CA TYR A 122 5.84 -10.17 1.35
C TYR A 122 6.84 -11.32 1.56
N ALA A 123 7.96 -10.99 2.19
CA ALA A 123 8.95 -11.95 2.65
C ALA A 123 9.50 -11.51 4.01
N LEU A 124 9.90 -12.45 4.85
CA LEU A 124 10.73 -12.18 6.01
C LEU A 124 12.20 -12.27 5.60
N ALA A 125 13.02 -11.43 6.18
CA ALA A 125 14.46 -11.37 5.90
C ALA A 125 15.26 -11.40 7.20
N MET A 126 16.40 -12.06 7.17
CA MET A 126 17.42 -12.07 8.22
C MET A 126 18.76 -11.61 7.64
N ARG A 127 19.66 -11.16 8.51
CA ARG A 127 21.06 -10.99 8.12
C ARG A 127 21.66 -12.37 7.82
N GLU A 128 22.39 -12.52 6.72
CA GLU A 128 22.94 -13.80 6.25
C GLU A 128 23.74 -14.52 7.35
N ALA A 129 24.67 -13.81 8.00
CA ALA A 129 25.48 -14.41 9.07
C ALA A 129 24.63 -14.89 10.26
N ALA A 130 23.57 -14.18 10.64
CA ALA A 130 22.67 -14.58 11.72
C ALA A 130 21.79 -15.79 11.31
N ALA A 131 21.35 -15.85 10.08
CA ALA A 131 20.62 -16.99 9.55
C ALA A 131 21.48 -18.25 9.51
N GLU A 132 22.74 -18.14 9.04
CA GLU A 132 23.71 -19.24 9.04
C GLU A 132 24.04 -19.73 10.45
N GLU A 133 24.29 -18.82 11.38
CA GLU A 133 24.62 -19.15 12.79
C GLU A 133 23.45 -19.87 13.51
N SER A 134 22.23 -19.41 13.24
CA SER A 134 21.02 -19.99 13.85
C SER A 134 20.47 -21.21 13.09
N GLY A 135 20.94 -21.46 11.87
CA GLY A 135 20.45 -22.54 11.00
C GLY A 135 19.02 -22.30 10.48
N ILE A 136 18.61 -21.03 10.35
CA ILE A 136 17.28 -20.63 9.85
C ILE A 136 17.37 -20.35 8.35
N GLU A 137 16.79 -21.22 7.54
CA GLU A 137 16.73 -21.09 6.08
C GLU A 137 15.31 -20.94 5.56
N THR A 138 14.32 -21.41 6.32
CA THR A 138 12.91 -21.42 5.94
C THR A 138 12.02 -20.81 7.01
N LEU A 139 10.77 -20.53 6.68
CA LEU A 139 9.76 -20.09 7.66
C LEU A 139 9.46 -21.19 8.70
N SER A 140 9.61 -22.45 8.34
CA SER A 140 9.48 -23.55 9.30
C SER A 140 10.61 -23.56 10.32
N ASP A 141 11.86 -23.34 9.89
CA ASP A 141 13.00 -23.22 10.81
C ASP A 141 12.84 -22.01 11.74
N LEU A 142 12.33 -20.88 11.19
CA LEU A 142 12.02 -19.69 11.99
C LEU A 142 10.96 -19.98 13.04
N ALA A 143 9.91 -20.70 12.69
CA ALA A 143 8.86 -21.11 13.61
C ALA A 143 9.41 -22.01 14.72
N ASP A 144 10.25 -22.97 14.37
CA ASP A 144 10.93 -23.85 15.32
C ASP A 144 11.85 -23.06 16.25
N ALA A 145 12.61 -22.08 15.73
CA ALA A 145 13.49 -21.24 16.54
C ALA A 145 12.69 -20.39 17.56
N VAL A 146 11.58 -19.79 17.14
CA VAL A 146 10.67 -19.04 18.02
C VAL A 146 10.08 -19.96 19.09
N ASN A 147 9.58 -21.14 18.72
CA ASN A 147 8.97 -22.09 19.64
C ASN A 147 9.98 -22.69 20.63
N ASN A 148 11.27 -22.72 20.27
CA ASN A 148 12.37 -23.10 21.15
C ASN A 148 12.94 -21.93 21.98
N GLU A 149 12.22 -20.80 22.04
CA GLU A 149 12.55 -19.63 22.87
C GLU A 149 13.95 -19.04 22.59
N GLN A 150 14.38 -18.99 21.32
CA GLN A 150 15.67 -18.40 20.95
C GLN A 150 15.73 -16.87 21.12
N GLY A 151 14.61 -16.23 21.52
CA GLY A 151 14.56 -14.82 21.86
C GLY A 151 14.65 -13.89 20.66
N LEU A 152 14.20 -14.33 19.48
CA LEU A 152 14.23 -13.54 18.25
C LEU A 152 13.32 -12.31 18.33
N THR A 153 13.82 -11.19 17.82
CA THR A 153 13.12 -9.90 17.73
C THR A 153 12.79 -9.56 16.29
N PHE A 154 11.64 -8.90 16.09
CA PHE A 154 11.05 -8.65 14.78
C PHE A 154 10.79 -7.17 14.54
N ALA A 155 11.07 -6.68 13.33
CA ALA A 155 10.57 -5.41 12.85
C ALA A 155 9.57 -5.64 11.73
N LEU A 156 8.37 -5.09 11.88
CA LEU A 156 7.30 -5.23 10.88
C LEU A 156 6.80 -3.85 10.46
N ASN A 157 6.49 -3.67 9.18
CA ASN A 157 5.74 -2.49 8.80
C ASN A 157 4.29 -2.57 9.32
N ALA A 158 3.69 -1.42 9.55
CA ALA A 158 2.38 -1.33 10.17
C ALA A 158 1.27 -2.02 9.35
N GLU A 159 1.42 -2.02 8.03
CA GLU A 159 0.47 -2.64 7.11
C GLU A 159 0.52 -4.17 7.22
N PHE A 160 1.72 -4.78 7.08
CA PHE A 160 1.87 -6.23 7.20
C PHE A 160 1.40 -6.76 8.56
N TYR A 161 1.67 -6.00 9.62
CA TYR A 161 1.20 -6.37 10.96
C TYR A 161 -0.33 -6.44 11.06
N ALA A 162 -1.05 -5.57 10.36
CA ALA A 162 -2.50 -5.42 10.47
C ALA A 162 -3.32 -6.19 9.42
N ARG A 163 -2.71 -6.61 8.31
CA ARG A 163 -3.40 -7.26 7.18
C ARG A 163 -4.03 -8.59 7.57
N GLU A 164 -5.17 -8.90 6.93
CA GLU A 164 -5.86 -10.19 7.05
C GLU A 164 -5.04 -11.37 6.47
N ASP A 165 -4.06 -11.10 5.62
CA ASP A 165 -3.10 -12.05 5.04
C ASP A 165 -1.65 -11.76 5.50
N GLY A 166 -1.48 -11.05 6.61
CA GLY A 166 -0.19 -10.60 7.13
C GLY A 166 0.36 -11.43 8.30
N TRP A 167 0.88 -10.69 9.31
CA TRP A 167 1.63 -11.28 10.42
C TRP A 167 0.87 -12.33 11.23
N ARG A 168 -0.38 -12.06 11.59
CA ARG A 168 -1.17 -13.00 12.39
C ARG A 168 -1.47 -14.29 11.64
N PRO A 169 -1.99 -14.28 10.40
CA PRO A 169 -2.17 -15.50 9.60
C PRO A 169 -0.87 -16.26 9.34
N LEU A 170 0.26 -15.58 9.17
CA LEU A 170 1.56 -16.23 9.06
C LEU A 170 1.91 -17.04 10.29
N MET A 171 1.77 -16.45 11.49
CA MET A 171 1.97 -17.16 12.76
C MET A 171 1.03 -18.36 12.93
N GLU A 172 -0.22 -18.23 12.48
CA GLU A 172 -1.21 -19.32 12.53
C GLU A 172 -0.86 -20.44 11.57
N ALA A 173 -0.40 -20.11 10.35
CA ALA A 173 -0.05 -21.08 9.31
C ALA A 173 1.19 -21.94 9.68
N TYR A 174 2.16 -21.35 10.39
CA TYR A 174 3.40 -22.01 10.80
C TYR A 174 3.43 -22.40 12.28
N ASP A 175 2.31 -22.27 12.99
CA ASP A 175 2.11 -22.66 14.39
C ASP A 175 3.18 -22.13 15.36
N PHE A 176 3.44 -20.80 15.29
CA PHE A 176 4.31 -20.13 16.25
C PHE A 176 3.65 -18.88 16.84
N ARG A 177 4.21 -18.37 17.94
CA ARG A 177 3.71 -17.17 18.61
C ARG A 177 4.87 -16.27 19.02
N VAL A 178 4.74 -14.98 18.69
CA VAL A 178 5.68 -13.95 19.10
C VAL A 178 4.96 -12.96 20.01
N GLY A 179 5.57 -12.65 21.15
CA GLY A 179 5.03 -11.70 22.12
C GLY A 179 5.08 -10.25 21.61
N ARG A 180 4.25 -9.38 22.17
CA ARG A 180 4.22 -7.97 21.77
C ARG A 180 5.53 -7.23 22.05
N SER A 181 6.29 -7.64 23.03
CA SER A 181 7.59 -7.08 23.40
C SER A 181 8.68 -7.40 22.38
N GLU A 182 8.50 -8.44 21.59
CA GLU A 182 9.46 -8.92 20.61
C GLU A 182 9.19 -8.33 19.20
N VAL A 183 8.08 -7.62 19.02
CA VAL A 183 7.68 -7.03 17.74
C VAL A 183 7.71 -5.51 17.80
N SER A 184 8.58 -4.91 17.01
CA SER A 184 8.63 -3.48 16.74
C SER A 184 7.90 -3.14 15.46
N ARG A 185 6.92 -2.22 15.52
CA ARG A 185 6.17 -1.76 14.35
C ARG A 185 6.70 -0.39 13.93
N MET A 186 7.05 -0.25 12.66
CA MET A 186 7.65 0.97 12.16
C MET A 186 7.33 1.21 10.68
N ASP A 187 7.76 2.33 10.13
CA ASP A 187 7.66 2.59 8.70
C ASP A 187 8.55 1.64 7.90
N THR A 188 8.11 1.25 6.70
CA THR A 188 8.79 0.25 5.86
C THR A 188 10.28 0.54 5.66
N GLY A 189 10.66 1.79 5.43
CA GLY A 189 12.08 2.16 5.27
C GLY A 189 12.91 1.95 6.53
N LEU A 190 12.32 2.09 7.72
CA LEU A 190 12.99 1.89 9.01
C LEU A 190 13.18 0.40 9.35
N VAL A 191 12.31 -0.49 8.86
CA VAL A 191 12.47 -1.94 9.03
C VAL A 191 13.83 -2.42 8.51
N TYR A 192 14.22 -2.00 7.31
CA TYR A 192 15.52 -2.36 6.73
C TYR A 192 16.71 -1.78 7.52
N GLN A 193 16.55 -0.59 8.10
CA GLN A 193 17.60 0.03 8.92
C GLN A 193 17.76 -0.73 10.23
N ALA A 194 16.67 -1.05 10.91
CA ALA A 194 16.68 -1.80 12.16
C ALA A 194 17.35 -3.17 11.98
N LEU A 195 17.00 -3.90 10.91
CA LEU A 195 17.64 -5.18 10.59
C LEU A 195 19.14 -5.04 10.33
N ARG A 196 19.54 -4.06 9.52
CA ARG A 196 20.96 -3.79 9.20
C ARG A 196 21.79 -3.35 10.40
N ASN A 197 21.18 -2.60 11.32
CA ASN A 197 21.84 -2.08 12.52
C ASN A 197 21.83 -3.09 13.70
N GLU A 198 21.35 -4.31 13.49
CA GLU A 198 21.23 -5.36 14.51
C GLU A 198 20.31 -4.97 15.69
N GLU A 199 19.34 -4.08 15.43
CA GLU A 199 18.32 -3.71 16.41
C GLU A 199 17.22 -4.77 16.51
N VAL A 200 17.08 -5.59 15.45
CA VAL A 200 16.19 -6.76 15.37
C VAL A 200 16.88 -7.89 14.62
N ASP A 201 16.30 -9.10 14.72
CA ASP A 201 16.84 -10.31 14.09
C ASP A 201 16.17 -10.62 12.76
N VAL A 202 14.88 -10.27 12.65
CA VAL A 202 14.02 -10.56 11.50
C VAL A 202 13.26 -9.31 11.06
#